data_36edb9ef62ee0d53be6c9b8778c668f5
#
_entry.id   36edb9ef62ee0d53be6c9b8778c668f5
#
_cell.length_a   1.000
_cell.length_b   1.000
_cell.length_c   1.000
_cell.angle_alpha   90.00
_cell.angle_beta   90.00
_cell.angle_gamma   90.00
#
_symmetry.space_group_name_H-M   'P 1'
#
loop_
_entity.id
_entity.type
_entity.pdbx_description
1 polymer ?
#
loop_
_entity_poly.entity_id
_entity_poly.type
_entity_poly.pdbx_seq_one_letter_code
_entity_poly.pdbx_strand_id
1 'polypeptide(L)'
;MNVSYEGIGQWAATFACDGVSAGQVVKVSGSGTVAKCADNDGFEGVVLSVARDGKACSVAMGGMVTVSYTGASAPAAGWNSLAADGSGGAKVVSDGGQSHLAVAMDTPAKTVTTVL
;
A
#
# COMPACT_ATOMS: atom_id res chain seq x y z
N MET A 1 -18.67 17.18 0.14
CA MET A 1 -19.23 15.83 -0.08
C MET A 1 -18.13 14.80 0.15
N ASN A 2 -18.44 13.80 0.95
CA ASN A 2 -17.49 12.72 1.20
C ASN A 2 -17.77 11.57 0.23
N VAL A 3 -16.76 11.17 -0.49
CA VAL A 3 -16.83 10.06 -1.44
C VAL A 3 -15.78 9.03 -1.05
N SER A 4 -16.18 7.78 -1.01
CA SER A 4 -15.25 6.68 -0.73
C SER A 4 -14.90 5.96 -2.03
N TYR A 5 -13.62 5.82 -2.27
CA TYR A 5 -13.09 5.09 -3.43
C TYR A 5 -12.46 3.76 -3.02
N GLU A 6 -12.34 3.52 -1.72
CA GLU A 6 -11.67 2.32 -1.23
C GLU A 6 -12.44 1.07 -1.65
N GLY A 7 -11.73 0.08 -2.12
CA GLY A 7 -12.30 -1.19 -2.52
C GLY A 7 -12.80 -1.27 -3.96
N ILE A 8 -12.87 -0.14 -4.66
CA ILE A 8 -13.35 -0.14 -6.05
C ILE A 8 -12.36 -0.87 -6.94
N GLY A 9 -12.85 -1.87 -7.67
CA GLY A 9 -12.01 -2.70 -8.54
C GLY A 9 -11.01 -3.58 -7.80
N GLN A 10 -11.10 -3.64 -6.49
CA GLN A 10 -10.14 -4.36 -5.66
C GLN A 10 -10.28 -5.87 -5.86
N TRP A 11 -9.14 -6.52 -6.03
CA TRP A 11 -9.07 -7.99 -5.99
C TRP A 11 -7.91 -8.38 -5.08
N ALA A 12 -8.05 -9.54 -4.46
CA ALA A 12 -7.13 -9.97 -3.43
C ALA A 12 -6.78 -11.44 -3.58
N ALA A 13 -5.64 -11.80 -3.03
CA ALA A 13 -5.19 -13.19 -2.96
C ALA A 13 -4.64 -13.46 -1.57
N THR A 14 -4.59 -14.75 -1.21
CA THR A 14 -4.03 -15.18 0.07
C THR A 14 -2.57 -15.55 -0.13
N PHE A 15 -1.72 -15.04 0.75
CA PHE A 15 -0.28 -15.29 0.74
C PHE A 15 0.19 -15.77 2.10
N ALA A 16 1.28 -16.51 2.09
CA ALA A 16 2.04 -16.74 3.32
C ALA A 16 2.75 -15.44 3.71
N CYS A 17 2.86 -15.20 5.00
CA CYS A 17 3.50 -14.00 5.52
C CYS A 17 4.03 -14.22 6.91
N ASP A 18 4.80 -13.25 7.42
CA ASP A 18 5.25 -13.23 8.80
C ASP A 18 5.49 -11.78 9.20
N GLY A 19 4.96 -11.38 10.35
CA GLY A 19 5.19 -10.06 10.91
C GLY A 19 4.53 -8.90 10.17
N VAL A 20 3.52 -9.15 9.34
CA VAL A 20 2.78 -8.07 8.67
C VAL A 20 1.48 -7.77 9.41
N SER A 21 0.95 -6.58 9.19
CA SER A 21 -0.32 -6.13 9.78
C SER A 21 -1.23 -5.55 8.71
N ALA A 22 -2.54 -5.56 8.96
CA ALA A 22 -3.50 -4.98 8.04
C ALA A 22 -3.18 -3.51 7.76
N GLY A 23 -3.32 -3.11 6.51
CA GLY A 23 -3.06 -1.75 6.05
C GLY A 23 -1.63 -1.49 5.62
N GLN A 24 -0.69 -2.41 5.86
CA GLN A 24 0.70 -2.23 5.45
C GLN A 24 0.91 -2.57 3.98
N VAL A 25 1.80 -1.83 3.33
CA VAL A 25 2.27 -2.18 1.99
C VAL A 25 3.27 -3.33 2.09
N VAL A 26 3.20 -4.23 1.14
CA VAL A 26 4.04 -5.44 1.12
C VAL A 26 4.58 -5.70 -0.28
N LYS A 27 5.61 -6.52 -0.34
CA LYS A 27 6.21 -6.99 -1.59
C LYS A 27 6.19 -8.51 -1.64
N VAL A 28 6.17 -9.05 -2.84
CA VAL A 28 6.32 -10.49 -3.03
C VAL A 28 7.78 -10.85 -2.79
N SER A 29 8.04 -11.62 -1.74
CA SER A 29 9.39 -11.97 -1.32
C SER A 29 9.82 -13.37 -1.76
N GLY A 30 8.86 -14.18 -2.16
CA GLY A 30 9.10 -15.54 -2.62
C GLY A 30 7.85 -16.11 -3.23
N SER A 31 7.89 -17.35 -3.67
CA SER A 31 6.71 -17.98 -4.27
C SER A 31 5.58 -18.08 -3.24
N GLY A 32 4.46 -17.42 -3.53
CA GLY A 32 3.29 -17.43 -2.65
C GLY A 32 3.48 -16.73 -1.31
N THR A 33 4.52 -15.88 -1.18
CA THR A 33 4.89 -15.26 0.09
C THR A 33 5.08 -13.77 -0.09
N VAL A 34 4.58 -12.99 0.87
CA VAL A 34 4.81 -11.55 0.92
C VAL A 34 5.55 -11.18 2.20
N ALA A 35 6.24 -10.06 2.17
CA ALA A 35 7.00 -9.54 3.30
C ALA A 35 6.84 -8.03 3.39
N LYS A 36 7.17 -7.47 4.55
CA LYS A 36 7.26 -6.03 4.74
C LYS A 36 8.22 -5.43 3.74
N CYS A 37 7.91 -4.23 3.29
CA CYS A 37 8.83 -3.45 2.47
C CYS A 37 9.85 -2.73 3.35
N ALA A 38 11.08 -2.67 2.88
CA ALA A 38 12.09 -1.78 3.42
C ALA A 38 11.88 -0.37 2.84
N ASP A 39 12.54 0.62 3.45
CA ASP A 39 12.50 1.98 2.94
C ASP A 39 12.97 2.04 1.49
N ASN A 40 12.23 2.74 0.66
CA ASN A 40 12.46 2.88 -0.80
C ASN A 40 12.12 1.65 -1.64
N ASP A 41 11.65 0.56 -1.05
CA ASP A 41 11.17 -0.57 -1.85
C ASP A 41 9.92 -0.19 -2.65
N GLY A 42 9.78 -0.76 -3.83
CA GLY A 42 8.49 -0.79 -4.51
C GLY A 42 7.54 -1.74 -3.76
N PHE A 43 6.26 -1.43 -3.75
CA PHE A 43 5.28 -2.32 -3.13
C PHE A 43 4.31 -2.84 -4.19
N GLU A 44 3.91 -4.09 -4.04
CA GLU A 44 3.01 -4.77 -4.98
C GLU A 44 1.61 -4.95 -4.44
N GLY A 45 1.41 -4.82 -3.14
CA GLY A 45 0.11 -5.03 -2.55
C GLY A 45 -0.04 -4.38 -1.20
N VAL A 46 -1.27 -4.43 -0.68
CA VAL A 46 -1.62 -3.90 0.64
C VAL A 46 -2.36 -4.98 1.42
N VAL A 47 -1.94 -5.23 2.64
CA VAL A 47 -2.53 -6.26 3.50
C VAL A 47 -3.94 -5.83 3.91
N LEU A 48 -4.93 -6.67 3.65
CA LEU A 48 -6.32 -6.43 4.04
C LEU A 48 -6.63 -7.05 5.39
N SER A 49 -6.13 -8.25 5.64
CA SER A 49 -6.34 -8.96 6.89
C SER A 49 -5.25 -9.98 7.09
N VAL A 50 -5.04 -10.37 8.35
CA VAL A 50 -4.02 -11.33 8.74
C VAL A 50 -4.70 -12.44 9.54
N ALA A 51 -4.35 -13.68 9.27
CA ALA A 51 -4.85 -14.83 10.03
C ALA A 51 -4.37 -14.75 11.49
N ARG A 52 -5.08 -15.43 12.37
CA ARG A 52 -4.80 -15.40 13.81
C ARG A 52 -3.37 -15.77 14.16
N ASP A 53 -2.80 -16.73 13.47
CA ASP A 53 -1.43 -17.18 13.71
C ASP A 53 -0.38 -16.27 13.11
N GLY A 54 -0.79 -15.26 12.32
CA GLY A 54 0.13 -14.34 11.67
C GLY A 54 0.89 -14.92 10.48
N LYS A 55 0.54 -16.12 10.04
CA LYS A 55 1.30 -16.83 9.00
C LYS A 55 0.66 -16.78 7.62
N ALA A 56 -0.56 -16.26 7.52
CA ALA A 56 -1.25 -16.07 6.25
C ALA A 56 -1.96 -14.74 6.26
N CYS A 57 -2.09 -14.13 5.10
CA CYS A 57 -2.77 -12.85 4.99
C CYS A 57 -3.49 -12.76 3.64
N SER A 58 -4.52 -11.90 3.61
CA SER A 58 -5.19 -11.50 2.39
C SER A 58 -4.59 -10.18 1.94
N VAL A 59 -4.14 -10.12 0.71
CA VAL A 59 -3.43 -8.95 0.16
C VAL A 59 -4.18 -8.45 -1.06
N ALA A 60 -4.52 -7.16 -1.06
CA ALA A 60 -5.07 -6.52 -2.25
C ALA A 60 -3.95 -6.34 -3.27
N MET A 61 -4.14 -6.87 -4.47
CA MET A 61 -3.15 -6.86 -5.55
C MET A 61 -3.55 -5.92 -6.68
N GLY A 62 -4.74 -5.39 -6.66
CA GLY A 62 -5.24 -4.49 -7.69
C GLY A 62 -6.41 -3.68 -7.17
N GLY A 63 -6.82 -2.68 -7.95
CA GLY A 63 -7.92 -1.79 -7.59
C GLY A 63 -7.48 -0.63 -6.69
N MET A 64 -8.44 0.02 -6.09
CA MET A 64 -8.18 1.21 -5.25
C MET A 64 -7.98 0.80 -3.80
N VAL A 65 -6.90 1.28 -3.22
CA VAL A 65 -6.56 1.04 -1.81
C VAL A 65 -6.20 2.35 -1.13
N THR A 66 -6.42 2.41 0.18
CA THR A 66 -6.02 3.55 0.99
C THR A 66 -4.86 3.14 1.87
N VAL A 67 -3.77 3.90 1.79
CA VAL A 67 -2.57 3.65 2.59
C VAL A 67 -2.14 4.93 3.30
N SER A 68 -1.44 4.77 4.41
CA SER A 68 -0.81 5.90 5.09
C SER A 68 0.39 6.37 4.29
N TYR A 69 0.66 7.67 4.33
CA TYR A 69 1.88 8.21 3.73
C TYR A 69 2.67 9.01 4.77
N THR A 70 3.97 9.07 4.56
CA THR A 70 4.90 9.84 5.38
C THR A 70 5.80 10.67 4.49
N GLY A 71 6.72 11.42 5.11
CA GLY A 71 7.66 12.24 4.39
C GLY A 71 7.24 13.70 4.31
N ALA A 72 8.12 14.52 3.78
CA ALA A 72 7.93 15.98 3.71
C ALA A 72 6.94 16.38 2.61
N SER A 73 6.75 15.55 1.60
CA SER A 73 5.87 15.84 0.47
C SER A 73 4.62 14.99 0.54
N ALA A 74 3.45 15.63 0.50
CA ALA A 74 2.19 14.91 0.36
C ALA A 74 1.99 14.49 -1.10
N PRO A 75 1.37 13.34 -1.36
CA PRO A 75 0.99 12.99 -2.72
C PRO A 75 0.04 14.04 -3.32
N ALA A 76 0.19 14.31 -4.60
CA ALA A 76 -0.72 15.19 -5.33
C ALA A 76 -1.78 14.33 -6.04
N ALA A 77 -2.90 14.94 -6.41
CA ALA A 77 -3.88 14.26 -7.24
C ALA A 77 -3.25 13.89 -8.58
N GLY A 78 -3.53 12.68 -9.05
CA GLY A 78 -2.99 12.19 -10.30
C GLY A 78 -1.80 11.25 -10.07
N TRP A 79 -0.89 11.23 -11.03
CA TRP A 79 0.25 10.31 -10.99
C TRP A 79 1.34 10.79 -10.03
N ASN A 80 1.81 9.88 -9.21
CA ASN A 80 2.92 10.11 -8.28
C ASN A 80 3.90 8.95 -8.37
N SER A 81 5.18 9.23 -8.13
CA SER A 81 6.15 8.19 -7.86
C SER A 81 6.12 7.89 -6.37
N LEU A 82 5.72 6.69 -6.01
CA LEU A 82 5.61 6.26 -4.62
C LEU A 82 6.52 5.08 -4.35
N ALA A 83 7.03 5.03 -3.15
CA ALA A 83 7.79 3.88 -2.64
C ALA A 83 7.37 3.63 -1.20
N ALA A 84 7.74 2.49 -0.66
CA ALA A 84 7.51 2.18 0.75
C ALA A 84 8.37 3.09 1.63
N ASP A 85 7.84 3.44 2.80
CA ASP A 85 8.55 4.31 3.75
C ASP A 85 9.31 3.53 4.83
N GLY A 86 9.29 2.20 4.77
CA GLY A 86 9.94 1.35 5.75
C GLY A 86 9.15 1.15 7.04
N SER A 87 8.00 1.78 7.17
CA SER A 87 7.15 1.71 8.36
C SER A 87 5.72 1.21 8.05
N GLY A 88 5.54 0.60 6.90
CA GLY A 88 4.27 0.04 6.49
C GLY A 88 3.42 0.95 5.61
N GLY A 89 3.81 2.20 5.40
CA GLY A 89 3.14 3.15 4.54
C GLY A 89 3.90 3.43 3.26
N ALA A 90 3.50 4.50 2.58
CA ALA A 90 4.12 4.95 1.35
C ALA A 90 4.70 6.36 1.52
N LYS A 91 5.55 6.76 0.59
CA LYS A 91 6.08 8.13 0.52
C LYS A 91 6.29 8.52 -0.93
N VAL A 92 6.23 9.82 -1.19
CA VAL A 92 6.56 10.37 -2.49
C VAL A 92 8.09 10.38 -2.63
N VAL A 93 8.58 9.87 -3.75
CA VAL A 93 10.00 9.87 -4.05
C VAL A 93 10.23 10.56 -5.39
N SER A 94 11.40 11.16 -5.53
CA SER A 94 11.80 11.82 -6.78
C SER A 94 12.49 10.86 -7.74
N ASP A 95 12.95 9.72 -7.25
CA ASP A 95 13.74 8.76 -8.01
C ASP A 95 13.49 7.35 -7.49
N GLY A 96 13.42 6.40 -8.40
CA GLY A 96 13.32 4.99 -8.06
C GLY A 96 11.96 4.48 -7.60
N GLY A 97 10.93 5.31 -7.59
CA GLY A 97 9.59 4.89 -7.20
C GLY A 97 8.82 4.22 -8.32
N GLN A 98 7.64 3.75 -7.97
CA GLN A 98 6.66 3.25 -8.93
C GLN A 98 5.58 4.30 -9.15
N SER A 99 5.05 4.36 -10.38
CA SER A 99 3.94 5.27 -10.68
C SER A 99 2.62 4.70 -10.17
N HIS A 100 1.95 5.48 -9.35
CA HIS A 100 0.61 5.16 -8.84
C HIS A 100 -0.32 6.34 -9.07
N LEU A 101 -1.56 6.05 -9.43
CA LEU A 101 -2.57 7.08 -9.61
C LEU A 101 -3.24 7.37 -8.28
N ALA A 102 -3.03 8.56 -7.73
CA ALA A 102 -3.68 8.99 -6.50
C ALA A 102 -5.00 9.67 -6.85
N VAL A 103 -6.10 9.17 -6.31
CA VAL A 103 -7.44 9.66 -6.60
C VAL A 103 -8.02 10.48 -5.47
N ALA A 104 -7.58 10.29 -4.25
CA ALA A 104 -8.03 11.08 -3.10
C ALA A 104 -6.95 11.09 -2.03
N MET A 105 -6.83 12.20 -1.32
CA MET A 105 -5.89 12.36 -0.20
C MET A 105 -6.62 12.94 0.99
N ASP A 106 -6.23 12.51 2.17
CA ASP A 106 -6.67 13.09 3.43
C ASP A 106 -5.42 13.58 4.15
N THR A 107 -5.16 14.88 4.04
CA THR A 107 -3.96 15.48 4.61
C THR A 107 -3.91 15.44 6.12
N PRO A 108 -5.01 15.75 6.85
CA PRO A 108 -5.00 15.60 8.31
C PRO A 108 -4.73 14.17 8.78
N ALA A 109 -5.30 13.17 8.12
CA ALA A 109 -5.09 11.76 8.49
C ALA A 109 -3.82 11.18 7.86
N LYS A 110 -3.21 11.87 6.92
CA LYS A 110 -2.04 11.41 6.15
C LYS A 110 -2.30 10.06 5.48
N THR A 111 -3.38 10.01 4.70
CA THR A 111 -3.70 8.84 3.90
C THR A 111 -3.87 9.24 2.44
N VAL A 112 -3.62 8.31 1.57
CA VAL A 112 -3.82 8.47 0.13
C VAL A 112 -4.54 7.25 -0.40
N THR A 113 -5.56 7.48 -1.22
CA THR A 113 -6.25 6.42 -1.95
C THR A 113 -5.66 6.38 -3.35
N THR A 114 -5.12 5.25 -3.70
CA THR A 114 -4.38 5.08 -4.95
C THR A 114 -4.78 3.79 -5.65
N VAL A 115 -4.50 3.72 -6.93
CA VAL A 115 -4.70 2.50 -7.74
C VAL A 115 -3.41 1.69 -7.70
N LEU A 116 -3.55 0.42 -7.36
CA LEU A 116 -2.42 -0.51 -7.39
C LEU A 116 -2.09 -0.94 -8.82
#